data_44674b6c27a7327de7f67c0efec092c9
#
_entry.id   44674b6c27a7327de7f67c0efec092c9
#
_cell.length_a   1.000
_cell.length_b   1.000
_cell.length_c   1.000
_cell.angle_alpha   90.00
_cell.angle_beta   90.00
_cell.angle_gamma   90.00
#
_symmetry.space_group_name_H-M   'P 1'
#
loop_
_entity.id
_entity.type
_entity.pdbx_description
1 polymer ?
#
loop_
_entity_poly.entity_id
_entity_poly.type
_entity_poly.pdbx_seq_one_letter_code
_entity_poly.pdbx_strand_id
1 'polypeptide(L)'
;MEAVQSPIIPVVGELINNNPGTISLGQGVVAYAPPPEAIEFLAKFLAEPTNHLYKAVEGIPPLLTVIAAKLQTFNSIKINTNNSIVVTAGSNMGFLNAILAITNIGDEIILNTPYYFNHEMAITMAGCHPVLVETDENYQLRPDAIAQAITSKTKAVVTISPNNPTGVVYSQAALQEVNQICRDHGIYHISDEAYEYFTYNGVKHISPAAFPDSSEYTISLYSLSKAYGFASWRIGYMVIPKHLLVAVKKVQDTNLICPPVVSQYAAWGALQTKPDYLKNHIQAITQVRELVIDSLQSLEELCKIAPAEGAFYFFLKVNTEIDSFELVKRLIQEHQIAVIPGTTFGMNNGCYLRVAYGALQKETVKQGIERLVRGLKKIVNS
;
A
#
# COMPACT_ATOMS: atom_id res chain seq x y z
N MET A 1 2.28 -3.66 -23.43
CA MET A 1 1.70 -2.50 -22.72
C MET A 1 0.17 -2.43 -22.88
N GLU A 2 -0.41 -2.89 -23.97
CA GLU A 2 -1.88 -2.91 -24.15
C GLU A 2 -2.63 -3.74 -23.09
N ALA A 3 -2.01 -4.81 -22.58
CA ALA A 3 -2.60 -5.64 -21.53
C ALA A 3 -2.55 -5.00 -20.11
N VAL A 4 -1.75 -3.95 -19.92
CA VAL A 4 -1.65 -3.25 -18.63
C VAL A 4 -2.82 -2.29 -18.49
N GLN A 5 -3.56 -2.36 -17.39
CA GLN A 5 -4.69 -1.47 -17.15
C GLN A 5 -4.28 0.01 -17.16
N SER A 6 -5.18 0.87 -17.62
CA SER A 6 -4.92 2.32 -17.57
C SER A 6 -4.95 2.83 -16.12
N PRO A 7 -4.02 3.73 -15.75
CA PRO A 7 -3.98 4.26 -14.39
C PRO A 7 -5.23 5.12 -14.12
N ILE A 8 -6.07 4.70 -13.17
CA ILE A 8 -7.36 5.33 -12.86
C ILE A 8 -7.21 6.72 -12.23
N ILE A 9 -6.14 6.96 -11.47
CA ILE A 9 -5.96 8.22 -10.73
C ILE A 9 -5.90 9.44 -11.66
N PRO A 10 -5.13 9.44 -12.77
CA PRO A 10 -5.20 10.51 -13.77
C PRO A 10 -6.58 10.70 -14.38
N VAL A 11 -7.31 9.61 -14.69
CA VAL A 11 -8.65 9.67 -15.28
C VAL A 11 -9.64 10.34 -14.33
N VAL A 12 -9.67 9.94 -13.05
CA VAL A 12 -10.48 10.61 -12.02
C VAL A 12 -10.01 12.04 -11.80
N GLY A 13 -8.70 12.30 -11.86
CA GLY A 13 -8.12 13.65 -11.78
C GLY A 13 -8.62 14.59 -12.86
N GLU A 14 -8.72 14.12 -14.10
CA GLU A 14 -9.29 14.91 -15.21
C GLU A 14 -10.77 15.22 -14.97
N LEU A 15 -11.57 14.25 -14.53
CA LEU A 15 -12.96 14.48 -14.16
C LEU A 15 -13.10 15.54 -13.04
N ILE A 16 -12.23 15.49 -12.02
CA ILE A 16 -12.21 16.51 -10.96
C ILE A 16 -11.90 17.90 -11.52
N ASN A 17 -10.89 18.01 -12.37
CA ASN A 17 -10.49 19.29 -12.97
C ASN A 17 -11.62 19.90 -13.82
N ASN A 18 -12.42 19.07 -14.48
CA ASN A 18 -13.57 19.50 -15.28
C ASN A 18 -14.81 19.81 -14.42
N ASN A 19 -14.78 19.53 -13.09
CA ASN A 19 -15.88 19.79 -12.17
C ASN A 19 -15.36 20.55 -10.91
N PRO A 20 -15.10 21.87 -11.00
CA PRO A 20 -14.55 22.66 -9.93
C PRO A 20 -15.38 22.59 -8.64
N GLY A 21 -14.71 22.58 -7.49
CA GLY A 21 -15.34 22.43 -6.17
C GLY A 21 -15.55 20.97 -5.74
N THR A 22 -15.09 20.00 -6.54
CA THR A 22 -15.10 18.58 -6.18
C THR A 22 -14.11 18.31 -5.05
N ILE A 23 -14.58 17.70 -3.97
CA ILE A 23 -13.76 17.16 -2.89
C ILE A 23 -13.30 15.76 -3.28
N SER A 24 -12.00 15.47 -3.20
CA SER A 24 -11.48 14.15 -3.52
C SER A 24 -11.22 13.30 -2.29
N LEU A 25 -12.01 12.26 -2.09
CA LEU A 25 -11.77 11.16 -1.15
C LEU A 25 -11.15 9.94 -1.87
N GLY A 26 -10.45 10.18 -2.98
CA GLY A 26 -9.78 9.13 -3.77
C GLY A 26 -8.28 9.02 -3.52
N GLN A 27 -7.65 10.03 -2.91
CA GLN A 27 -6.20 10.09 -2.77
C GLN A 27 -5.67 9.26 -1.61
N GLY A 28 -4.80 8.29 -1.91
CA GLY A 28 -4.16 7.43 -0.91
C GLY A 28 -2.91 8.07 -0.29
N VAL A 29 -2.99 9.29 0.19
CA VAL A 29 -1.89 10.04 0.84
C VAL A 29 -2.36 10.57 2.20
N VAL A 30 -1.45 11.16 2.97
CA VAL A 30 -1.75 11.82 4.25
C VAL A 30 -1.69 13.34 4.09
N ALA A 31 -2.39 14.07 4.97
CA ALA A 31 -2.51 15.53 4.93
C ALA A 31 -1.39 16.28 5.65
N TYR A 32 -0.45 15.58 6.28
CA TYR A 32 0.62 16.18 7.07
C TYR A 32 1.98 16.10 6.37
N ALA A 33 2.87 17.02 6.75
CA ALA A 33 4.23 17.14 6.22
C ALA A 33 5.19 16.13 6.90
N PRO A 34 6.36 15.88 6.31
CA PRO A 34 7.44 15.15 6.97
C PRO A 34 7.85 15.77 8.32
N PRO A 35 8.43 14.96 9.24
CA PRO A 35 8.89 15.46 10.52
C PRO A 35 10.03 16.48 10.37
N PRO A 36 10.21 17.40 11.32
CA PRO A 36 11.28 18.42 11.27
C PRO A 36 12.67 17.84 11.09
N GLU A 37 12.96 16.70 11.70
CA GLU A 37 14.25 15.99 11.59
C GLU A 37 14.58 15.61 10.14
N ALA A 38 13.56 15.33 9.32
CA ALA A 38 13.77 15.08 7.89
C ALA A 38 14.35 16.33 7.19
N ILE A 39 13.84 17.51 7.53
CA ILE A 39 14.29 18.78 6.94
C ILE A 39 15.69 19.16 7.47
N GLU A 40 15.96 18.95 8.75
CA GLU A 40 17.29 19.16 9.35
C GLU A 40 18.37 18.32 8.65
N PHE A 41 18.03 17.09 8.25
CA PHE A 41 18.98 16.20 7.56
C PHE A 41 19.25 16.61 6.11
N LEU A 42 18.38 17.41 5.47
CA LEU A 42 18.70 18.03 4.18
C LEU A 42 19.88 19.01 4.29
N ALA A 43 20.01 19.75 5.39
CA ALA A 43 21.17 20.60 5.63
C ALA A 43 22.46 19.77 5.69
N LYS A 44 22.43 18.58 6.33
CA LYS A 44 23.58 17.66 6.35
C LYS A 44 23.92 17.14 4.95
N PHE A 45 22.90 16.84 4.14
CA PHE A 45 23.13 16.44 2.74
C PHE A 45 23.82 17.54 1.95
N LEU A 46 23.35 18.78 2.07
CA LEU A 46 23.87 19.93 1.32
C LEU A 46 25.26 20.37 1.78
N ALA A 47 25.63 20.13 3.04
CA ALA A 47 26.92 20.51 3.61
C ALA A 47 28.11 19.73 3.07
N GLU A 48 27.89 18.57 2.48
CA GLU A 48 28.96 17.67 2.01
C GLU A 48 28.85 17.46 0.49
N PRO A 49 29.77 18.02 -0.32
CA PRO A 49 29.73 17.94 -1.78
C PRO A 49 29.72 16.50 -2.33
N THR A 50 30.34 15.57 -1.63
CA THR A 50 30.37 14.14 -2.05
C THR A 50 29.01 13.47 -1.97
N ASN A 51 28.03 14.07 -1.32
CA ASN A 51 26.66 13.55 -1.27
C ASN A 51 25.91 13.69 -2.60
N HIS A 52 26.38 14.57 -3.48
CA HIS A 52 25.84 14.75 -4.84
C HIS A 52 26.32 13.67 -5.83
N LEU A 53 27.24 12.79 -5.40
CA LEU A 53 27.68 11.65 -6.20
C LEU A 53 26.77 10.44 -5.97
N TYR A 54 26.77 9.50 -6.93
CA TYR A 54 26.12 8.21 -6.75
C TYR A 54 26.61 7.51 -5.48
N LYS A 55 25.72 6.85 -4.79
CA LYS A 55 25.99 6.05 -3.59
C LYS A 55 25.74 4.57 -3.88
N ALA A 56 25.88 3.74 -2.86
CA ALA A 56 25.61 2.31 -2.97
C ALA A 56 24.19 2.03 -3.44
N VAL A 57 24.02 1.04 -4.31
CA VAL A 57 22.73 0.63 -4.88
C VAL A 57 21.71 0.30 -3.79
N GLU A 58 22.15 -0.38 -2.72
CA GLU A 58 21.31 -0.76 -1.59
C GLU A 58 20.93 0.37 -0.64
N GLY A 59 21.57 1.54 -0.75
CA GLY A 59 21.33 2.69 0.09
C GLY A 59 22.54 3.11 0.94
N ILE A 60 22.45 4.29 1.57
CA ILE A 60 23.50 4.82 2.43
C ILE A 60 23.58 4.07 3.76
N PRO A 61 24.80 3.75 4.28
CA PRO A 61 24.95 2.96 5.50
C PRO A 61 24.24 3.51 6.73
N PRO A 62 24.23 4.84 7.00
CA PRO A 62 23.49 5.36 8.16
C PRO A 62 21.98 5.10 8.09
N LEU A 63 21.37 5.19 6.90
CA LEU A 63 19.95 4.88 6.71
C LEU A 63 19.67 3.40 6.93
N LEU A 64 20.50 2.51 6.37
CA LEU A 64 20.38 1.06 6.58
C LEU A 64 20.44 0.70 8.06
N THR A 65 21.30 1.37 8.83
CA THR A 65 21.43 1.14 10.29
C THR A 65 20.14 1.50 11.04
N VAL A 66 19.55 2.67 10.77
CA VAL A 66 18.31 3.07 11.47
C VAL A 66 17.10 2.26 11.01
N ILE A 67 17.06 1.83 9.74
CA ILE A 67 16.04 0.89 9.25
C ILE A 67 16.16 -0.45 10.00
N ALA A 68 17.36 -1.01 10.15
CA ALA A 68 17.56 -2.26 10.87
C ALA A 68 17.09 -2.16 12.34
N ALA A 69 17.39 -1.05 13.01
CA ALA A 69 16.92 -0.80 14.38
C ALA A 69 15.39 -0.71 14.46
N LYS A 70 14.75 0.00 13.52
CA LYS A 70 13.28 0.10 13.42
C LYS A 70 12.65 -1.28 13.17
N LEU A 71 13.19 -2.06 12.26
CA LEU A 71 12.70 -3.40 11.96
C LEU A 71 12.75 -4.32 13.19
N GLN A 72 13.85 -4.26 13.96
CA GLN A 72 13.98 -5.04 15.16
C GLN A 72 13.00 -4.61 16.25
N THR A 73 12.81 -3.30 16.46
CA THR A 73 12.01 -2.78 17.59
C THR A 73 10.51 -2.75 17.28
N PHE A 74 10.11 -2.47 16.05
CA PHE A 74 8.71 -2.32 15.69
C PHE A 74 8.13 -3.57 14.98
N ASN A 75 8.88 -4.16 14.05
CA ASN A 75 8.42 -5.31 13.25
C ASN A 75 8.86 -6.67 13.80
N SER A 76 9.71 -6.70 14.84
CA SER A 76 10.33 -7.93 15.37
C SER A 76 11.18 -8.69 14.33
N ILE A 77 11.67 -7.99 13.32
CA ILE A 77 12.53 -8.56 12.26
C ILE A 77 13.98 -8.29 12.61
N LYS A 78 14.77 -9.35 12.73
CA LYS A 78 16.21 -9.26 12.95
C LYS A 78 16.96 -9.37 11.64
N ILE A 79 17.74 -8.36 11.30
CA ILE A 79 18.65 -8.41 10.15
C ILE A 79 19.89 -9.22 10.52
N ASN A 80 20.19 -10.23 9.73
CA ASN A 80 21.26 -11.20 9.96
C ASN A 80 21.92 -11.64 8.63
N THR A 81 22.56 -12.79 8.61
CA THR A 81 23.25 -13.34 7.41
C THR A 81 22.28 -13.83 6.33
N ASN A 82 20.99 -14.08 6.66
CA ASN A 82 20.02 -14.69 5.76
C ASN A 82 19.13 -13.67 5.05
N ASN A 83 19.15 -12.41 5.46
CA ASN A 83 18.34 -11.34 4.85
C ASN A 83 19.16 -10.07 4.61
N SER A 84 18.60 -9.15 3.84
CA SER A 84 19.22 -7.87 3.51
C SER A 84 18.18 -6.78 3.39
N ILE A 85 18.58 -5.55 3.72
CA ILE A 85 17.79 -4.35 3.46
C ILE A 85 18.25 -3.74 2.14
N VAL A 86 17.30 -3.30 1.32
CA VAL A 86 17.57 -2.50 0.12
C VAL A 86 16.61 -1.30 0.14
N VAL A 87 17.17 -0.10 0.14
CA VAL A 87 16.39 1.16 0.02
C VAL A 87 15.92 1.28 -1.43
N THR A 88 14.67 1.73 -1.63
CA THR A 88 14.03 1.81 -2.96
C THR A 88 13.37 3.17 -3.18
N ALA A 89 13.08 3.51 -4.44
CA ALA A 89 12.31 4.70 -4.78
C ALA A 89 10.79 4.50 -4.49
N GLY A 90 10.45 4.29 -3.21
CA GLY A 90 9.13 3.89 -2.72
C GLY A 90 8.90 2.39 -2.83
N SER A 91 7.85 1.89 -2.14
CA SER A 91 7.49 0.46 -2.13
C SER A 91 7.08 -0.06 -3.52
N ASN A 92 6.46 0.78 -4.38
CA ASN A 92 6.13 0.38 -5.75
C ASN A 92 7.36 -0.05 -6.55
N MET A 93 8.47 0.71 -6.44
CA MET A 93 9.73 0.32 -7.09
C MET A 93 10.30 -0.96 -6.45
N GLY A 94 10.18 -1.08 -5.12
CA GLY A 94 10.56 -2.30 -4.40
C GLY A 94 9.79 -3.52 -4.91
N PHE A 95 8.48 -3.39 -5.12
CA PHE A 95 7.67 -4.47 -5.67
C PHE A 95 8.10 -4.84 -7.09
N LEU A 96 8.25 -3.87 -8.00
CA LEU A 96 8.72 -4.12 -9.36
C LEU A 96 10.11 -4.78 -9.36
N ASN A 97 11.04 -4.30 -8.53
CA ASN A 97 12.36 -4.90 -8.40
C ASN A 97 12.29 -6.36 -7.92
N ALA A 98 11.38 -6.67 -6.98
CA ALA A 98 11.16 -8.04 -6.51
C ALA A 98 10.64 -8.92 -7.66
N ILE A 99 9.60 -8.49 -8.36
CA ILE A 99 9.02 -9.25 -9.49
C ILE A 99 10.11 -9.53 -10.54
N LEU A 100 10.83 -8.51 -11.01
CA LEU A 100 11.89 -8.69 -12.01
C LEU A 100 13.06 -9.56 -11.54
N ALA A 101 13.30 -9.63 -10.22
CA ALA A 101 14.38 -10.45 -9.66
C ALA A 101 14.03 -11.93 -9.49
N ILE A 102 12.74 -12.27 -9.34
CA ILE A 102 12.30 -13.64 -9.01
C ILE A 102 11.53 -14.34 -10.13
N THR A 103 11.18 -13.64 -11.22
CA THR A 103 10.32 -14.19 -12.27
C THR A 103 10.98 -14.19 -13.64
N ASN A 104 10.42 -15.05 -14.51
CA ASN A 104 10.61 -15.04 -15.95
C ASN A 104 9.26 -14.75 -16.64
N ILE A 105 9.30 -14.40 -17.93
CA ILE A 105 8.10 -14.23 -18.73
C ILE A 105 7.23 -15.49 -18.69
N GLY A 106 5.94 -15.32 -18.40
CA GLY A 106 4.97 -16.41 -18.30
C GLY A 106 4.85 -17.06 -16.91
N ASP A 107 5.66 -16.62 -15.93
CA ASP A 107 5.49 -17.03 -14.53
C ASP A 107 4.21 -16.41 -13.93
N GLU A 108 3.72 -17.00 -12.85
CA GLU A 108 2.46 -16.63 -12.19
C GLU A 108 2.73 -16.05 -10.81
N ILE A 109 1.96 -15.00 -10.48
CA ILE A 109 1.96 -14.36 -9.16
C ILE A 109 0.53 -14.32 -8.63
N ILE A 110 0.30 -14.89 -7.45
CA ILE A 110 -1.02 -14.89 -6.81
C ILE A 110 -1.26 -13.54 -6.14
N LEU A 111 -2.39 -12.90 -6.52
CA LEU A 111 -2.94 -11.70 -5.90
C LEU A 111 -4.28 -12.01 -5.25
N ASN A 112 -4.49 -11.50 -4.03
CA ASN A 112 -5.78 -11.59 -3.35
C ASN A 112 -6.69 -10.42 -3.78
N THR A 113 -7.92 -10.70 -4.24
CA THR A 113 -8.89 -9.65 -4.62
C THR A 113 -9.71 -9.22 -3.41
N PRO A 114 -9.94 -7.91 -3.23
CA PRO A 114 -9.42 -6.80 -4.06
C PRO A 114 -7.92 -6.55 -3.84
N TYR A 115 -7.20 -6.33 -4.93
CA TYR A 115 -5.76 -6.11 -4.93
C TYR A 115 -5.38 -4.63 -5.07
N TYR A 116 -4.13 -4.28 -4.81
CA TYR A 116 -3.58 -2.96 -5.15
C TYR A 116 -3.18 -2.94 -6.63
N PHE A 117 -3.80 -2.04 -7.41
CA PHE A 117 -3.71 -2.02 -8.88
C PHE A 117 -2.26 -1.93 -9.42
N ASN A 118 -1.34 -1.22 -8.73
CA ASN A 118 0.04 -1.16 -9.20
C ASN A 118 0.78 -2.50 -9.06
N HIS A 119 0.32 -3.42 -8.20
CA HIS A 119 0.89 -4.77 -8.15
C HIS A 119 0.50 -5.56 -9.40
N GLU A 120 -0.76 -5.56 -9.79
CA GLU A 120 -1.25 -6.18 -11.02
C GLU A 120 -0.54 -5.61 -12.24
N MET A 121 -0.47 -4.28 -12.34
CA MET A 121 0.22 -3.58 -13.42
C MET A 121 1.70 -3.99 -13.51
N ALA A 122 2.42 -4.06 -12.40
CA ALA A 122 3.84 -4.43 -12.38
C ALA A 122 4.06 -5.90 -12.80
N ILE A 123 3.19 -6.82 -12.38
CA ILE A 123 3.22 -8.23 -12.78
C ILE A 123 3.00 -8.34 -14.30
N THR A 124 1.98 -7.67 -14.81
CA THR A 124 1.67 -7.67 -16.25
C THR A 124 2.78 -7.00 -17.08
N MET A 125 3.36 -5.89 -16.60
CA MET A 125 4.52 -5.24 -17.23
C MET A 125 5.75 -6.14 -17.32
N ALA A 126 5.96 -6.99 -16.33
CA ALA A 126 7.06 -7.97 -16.31
C ALA A 126 6.81 -9.18 -17.25
N GLY A 127 5.66 -9.23 -17.93
CA GLY A 127 5.27 -10.37 -18.78
C GLY A 127 4.82 -11.60 -17.98
N CYS A 128 4.47 -11.41 -16.70
CA CYS A 128 3.94 -12.43 -15.81
C CYS A 128 2.41 -12.41 -15.79
N HIS A 129 1.81 -13.46 -15.22
CA HIS A 129 0.35 -13.60 -15.13
C HIS A 129 -0.10 -13.42 -13.68
N PRO A 130 -0.97 -12.42 -13.37
CA PRO A 130 -1.62 -12.34 -12.07
C PRO A 130 -2.67 -13.44 -11.97
N VAL A 131 -2.55 -14.32 -10.97
CA VAL A 131 -3.54 -15.33 -10.62
C VAL A 131 -4.38 -14.78 -9.47
N LEU A 132 -5.67 -14.56 -9.70
CA LEU A 132 -6.54 -13.88 -8.75
C LEU A 132 -7.20 -14.90 -7.83
N VAL A 133 -7.09 -14.70 -6.52
CA VAL A 133 -7.75 -15.49 -5.49
C VAL A 133 -8.65 -14.57 -4.68
N GLU A 134 -9.94 -14.90 -4.60
CA GLU A 134 -10.90 -14.11 -3.84
C GLU A 134 -10.66 -14.26 -2.33
N THR A 135 -10.70 -13.14 -1.62
CA THR A 135 -10.80 -13.11 -0.15
C THR A 135 -12.20 -13.56 0.30
N ASP A 136 -12.40 -13.72 1.60
CA ASP A 136 -13.75 -13.98 2.14
C ASP A 136 -14.64 -12.73 2.11
N GLU A 137 -15.86 -12.85 2.63
CA GLU A 137 -16.85 -11.76 2.66
C GLU A 137 -16.45 -10.56 3.54
N ASN A 138 -15.46 -10.73 4.42
CA ASN A 138 -14.86 -9.72 5.27
C ASN A 138 -13.47 -9.28 4.78
N TYR A 139 -13.14 -9.66 3.55
CA TYR A 139 -11.84 -9.42 2.90
C TYR A 139 -10.64 -10.03 3.65
N GLN A 140 -10.84 -11.12 4.42
CA GLN A 140 -9.74 -11.88 5.00
C GLN A 140 -9.18 -12.89 4.00
N LEU A 141 -7.92 -13.26 4.18
CA LEU A 141 -7.26 -14.26 3.33
C LEU A 141 -7.95 -15.63 3.44
N ARG A 142 -7.91 -16.37 2.35
CA ARG A 142 -8.38 -17.76 2.24
C ARG A 142 -7.18 -18.66 1.91
N PRO A 143 -6.41 -19.10 2.91
CA PRO A 143 -5.19 -19.88 2.68
C PRO A 143 -5.41 -21.12 1.85
N ASP A 144 -6.52 -21.86 2.07
CA ASP A 144 -6.88 -23.04 1.27
C ASP A 144 -7.05 -22.71 -0.22
N ALA A 145 -7.72 -21.60 -0.53
CA ALA A 145 -7.91 -21.17 -1.91
C ALA A 145 -6.60 -20.72 -2.55
N ILE A 146 -5.72 -20.09 -1.76
CA ILE A 146 -4.37 -19.72 -2.20
C ILE A 146 -3.56 -20.98 -2.53
N ALA A 147 -3.57 -21.98 -1.65
CA ALA A 147 -2.87 -23.25 -1.87
C ALA A 147 -3.37 -23.97 -3.14
N GLN A 148 -4.69 -23.99 -3.37
CA GLN A 148 -5.30 -24.58 -4.56
C GLN A 148 -4.95 -23.87 -5.87
N ALA A 149 -4.64 -22.56 -5.81
CA ALA A 149 -4.28 -21.77 -6.98
C ALA A 149 -2.80 -21.90 -7.39
N ILE A 150 -1.97 -22.55 -6.57
CA ILE A 150 -0.54 -22.73 -6.85
C ILE A 150 -0.35 -23.76 -7.98
N THR A 151 0.45 -23.38 -8.97
CA THR A 151 0.88 -24.23 -10.09
C THR A 151 2.40 -24.33 -10.14
N SER A 152 2.94 -25.10 -11.06
CA SER A 152 4.39 -25.17 -11.32
C SER A 152 4.99 -23.85 -11.83
N LYS A 153 4.17 -22.90 -12.27
CA LYS A 153 4.58 -21.56 -12.73
C LYS A 153 4.51 -20.52 -11.64
N THR A 154 3.84 -20.79 -10.53
CA THR A 154 3.69 -19.84 -9.43
C THR A 154 5.05 -19.54 -8.79
N LYS A 155 5.39 -18.25 -8.63
CA LYS A 155 6.64 -17.78 -8.01
C LYS A 155 6.43 -17.07 -6.69
N ALA A 156 5.27 -16.44 -6.49
CA ALA A 156 4.99 -15.75 -5.25
C ALA A 156 3.48 -15.64 -4.97
N VAL A 157 3.18 -15.45 -3.69
CA VAL A 157 1.90 -14.96 -3.18
C VAL A 157 2.12 -13.55 -2.64
N VAL A 158 1.22 -12.61 -2.96
CA VAL A 158 1.28 -11.23 -2.48
C VAL A 158 0.19 -10.99 -1.44
N THR A 159 0.58 -10.45 -0.28
CA THR A 159 -0.35 -9.95 0.73
C THR A 159 -0.09 -8.47 1.00
N ILE A 160 -1.14 -7.72 1.35
CA ILE A 160 -1.06 -6.30 1.72
C ILE A 160 -1.77 -6.15 3.06
N SER A 161 -1.03 -5.84 4.12
CA SER A 161 -1.63 -5.68 5.45
C SER A 161 -0.93 -4.57 6.25
N PRO A 162 -1.68 -3.58 6.74
CA PRO A 162 -3.10 -3.26 6.48
C PRO A 162 -3.41 -3.06 5.00
N ASN A 163 -4.61 -3.45 4.56
CA ASN A 163 -4.93 -3.60 3.15
C ASN A 163 -5.36 -2.28 2.48
N ASN A 164 -4.91 -2.09 1.27
CA ASN A 164 -5.45 -1.15 0.29
C ASN A 164 -6.04 -1.98 -0.87
N PRO A 165 -7.38 -1.95 -1.10
CA PRO A 165 -8.30 -0.84 -0.81
C PRO A 165 -9.19 -1.01 0.43
N THR A 166 -9.21 -2.15 1.11
CA THR A 166 -10.29 -2.51 2.06
C THR A 166 -10.14 -1.91 3.46
N GLY A 167 -8.92 -1.57 3.86
CA GLY A 167 -8.62 -1.15 5.22
C GLY A 167 -8.59 -2.29 6.24
N VAL A 168 -8.78 -3.54 5.84
CA VAL A 168 -8.69 -4.67 6.78
C VAL A 168 -7.25 -4.96 7.18
N VAL A 169 -7.07 -5.51 8.36
CA VAL A 169 -5.80 -6.09 8.83
C VAL A 169 -5.96 -7.60 8.81
N TYR A 170 -5.07 -8.28 8.12
CA TYR A 170 -5.10 -9.74 8.07
C TYR A 170 -4.73 -10.33 9.42
N SER A 171 -5.42 -11.39 9.82
CA SER A 171 -5.12 -12.10 11.06
C SER A 171 -3.72 -12.71 11.03
N GLN A 172 -3.07 -12.76 12.20
CA GLN A 172 -1.76 -13.42 12.34
C GLN A 172 -1.82 -14.87 11.87
N ALA A 173 -2.88 -15.59 12.20
CA ALA A 173 -3.04 -17.00 11.81
C ALA A 173 -3.06 -17.16 10.29
N ALA A 174 -3.86 -16.35 9.58
CA ALA A 174 -3.93 -16.42 8.11
C ALA A 174 -2.62 -16.02 7.44
N LEU A 175 -1.93 -14.97 7.92
CA LEU A 175 -0.61 -14.58 7.42
C LEU A 175 0.44 -15.68 7.65
N GLN A 176 0.40 -16.34 8.80
CA GLN A 176 1.32 -17.43 9.13
C GLN A 176 1.06 -18.65 8.25
N GLU A 177 -0.19 -19.00 8.01
CA GLU A 177 -0.57 -20.10 7.14
C GLU A 177 -0.16 -19.85 5.68
N VAL A 178 -0.43 -18.66 5.14
CA VAL A 178 0.04 -18.27 3.79
C VAL A 178 1.57 -18.30 3.70
N ASN A 179 2.27 -17.80 4.73
CA ASN A 179 3.73 -17.82 4.76
C ASN A 179 4.26 -19.26 4.77
N GLN A 180 3.60 -20.16 5.53
CA GLN A 180 3.91 -21.59 5.56
C GLN A 180 3.67 -22.26 4.21
N ILE A 181 2.54 -21.97 3.54
CA ILE A 181 2.21 -22.48 2.19
C ILE A 181 3.32 -22.07 1.22
N CYS A 182 3.76 -20.83 1.25
CA CYS A 182 4.86 -20.35 0.39
C CYS A 182 6.15 -21.16 0.62
N ARG A 183 6.51 -21.42 1.89
CA ARG A 183 7.67 -22.24 2.24
C ARG A 183 7.55 -23.66 1.66
N ASP A 184 6.42 -24.29 1.89
CA ASP A 184 6.21 -25.71 1.56
C ASP A 184 6.18 -25.94 0.04
N HIS A 185 5.80 -24.92 -0.73
CA HIS A 185 5.82 -24.95 -2.19
C HIS A 185 7.11 -24.37 -2.80
N GLY A 186 8.05 -23.87 -2.00
CA GLY A 186 9.30 -23.27 -2.49
C GLY A 186 9.11 -22.01 -3.30
N ILE A 187 8.08 -21.20 -2.97
CA ILE A 187 7.74 -19.90 -3.60
C ILE A 187 7.90 -18.77 -2.60
N TYR A 188 7.90 -17.51 -3.09
CA TYR A 188 8.07 -16.35 -2.23
C TYR A 188 6.74 -15.85 -1.64
N HIS A 189 6.80 -15.36 -0.39
CA HIS A 189 5.74 -14.53 0.19
C HIS A 189 6.16 -13.06 0.08
N ILE A 190 5.48 -12.26 -0.76
CA ILE A 190 5.69 -10.82 -0.84
C ILE A 190 4.65 -10.13 0.05
N SER A 191 5.11 -9.45 1.12
CA SER A 191 4.27 -8.71 2.06
C SER A 191 4.44 -7.21 1.86
N ASP A 192 3.41 -6.52 1.38
CA ASP A 192 3.40 -5.05 1.33
C ASP A 192 2.85 -4.49 2.65
N GLU A 193 3.73 -3.80 3.38
CA GLU A 193 3.49 -3.29 4.73
C GLU A 193 3.46 -1.75 4.78
N ALA A 194 3.10 -1.11 3.65
CA ALA A 194 3.11 0.35 3.51
C ALA A 194 2.24 1.09 4.55
N TYR A 195 1.29 0.42 5.16
CA TYR A 195 0.36 0.97 6.17
C TYR A 195 0.63 0.44 7.58
N GLU A 196 1.77 -0.13 7.88
CA GLU A 196 2.12 -0.81 9.13
C GLU A 196 1.82 -0.05 10.43
N TYR A 197 1.85 1.29 10.40
CA TYR A 197 1.55 2.15 11.55
C TYR A 197 0.05 2.47 11.71
N PHE A 198 -0.74 2.25 10.67
CA PHE A 198 -2.17 2.59 10.67
C PHE A 198 -3.00 1.37 11.06
N THR A 199 -3.06 1.10 12.34
CA THR A 199 -3.95 0.09 12.93
C THR A 199 -4.75 0.74 14.06
N TYR A 200 -6.01 0.30 14.24
CA TYR A 200 -6.98 0.90 15.14
C TYR A 200 -7.54 -0.14 16.09
N ASN A 201 -8.29 0.29 17.12
CA ASN A 201 -9.00 -0.58 18.06
C ASN A 201 -8.13 -1.64 18.76
N GLY A 202 -6.83 -1.36 18.95
CA GLY A 202 -5.89 -2.29 19.58
C GLY A 202 -5.38 -3.43 18.70
N VAL A 203 -5.79 -3.45 17.41
CA VAL A 203 -5.26 -4.41 16.44
C VAL A 203 -3.78 -4.14 16.19
N LYS A 204 -2.98 -5.19 16.18
CA LYS A 204 -1.53 -5.11 15.95
C LYS A 204 -1.18 -5.45 14.51
N HIS A 205 -0.27 -4.67 13.95
CA HIS A 205 0.38 -5.05 12.70
C HIS A 205 1.29 -6.27 12.91
N ILE A 206 1.27 -7.19 11.96
CA ILE A 206 2.11 -8.39 11.94
C ILE A 206 2.94 -8.39 10.66
N SER A 207 4.26 -8.51 10.81
CA SER A 207 5.18 -8.64 9.68
C SER A 207 5.50 -10.10 9.42
N PRO A 208 5.16 -10.68 8.26
CA PRO A 208 5.45 -12.09 7.96
C PRO A 208 6.95 -12.44 8.00
N ALA A 209 7.84 -11.49 7.71
CA ALA A 209 9.28 -11.70 7.83
C ALA A 209 9.77 -11.89 9.28
N ALA A 210 8.91 -11.70 10.29
CA ALA A 210 9.20 -11.99 11.68
C ALA A 210 8.88 -13.44 12.09
N PHE A 211 8.19 -14.20 11.23
CA PHE A 211 7.89 -15.60 11.53
C PHE A 211 9.17 -16.46 11.50
N PRO A 212 9.22 -17.54 12.28
CA PRO A 212 10.36 -18.45 12.25
C PRO A 212 10.67 -18.94 10.83
N ASP A 213 11.96 -18.98 10.49
CA ASP A 213 12.49 -19.46 9.22
C ASP A 213 12.02 -18.71 7.95
N SER A 214 11.23 -17.64 8.09
CA SER A 214 10.67 -16.89 6.96
C SER A 214 11.69 -16.08 6.16
N SER A 215 12.88 -15.84 6.68
CA SER A 215 13.92 -15.00 6.07
C SER A 215 14.44 -15.52 4.72
N GLU A 216 14.25 -16.81 4.40
CA GLU A 216 14.72 -17.43 3.18
C GLU A 216 13.76 -17.24 1.98
N TYR A 217 12.49 -16.88 2.23
CA TYR A 217 11.45 -16.83 1.20
C TYR A 217 10.46 -15.66 1.36
N THR A 218 10.61 -14.81 2.38
CA THR A 218 9.74 -13.65 2.58
C THR A 218 10.42 -12.37 2.08
N ILE A 219 9.69 -11.60 1.27
CA ILE A 219 10.06 -10.29 0.79
C ILE A 219 9.09 -9.29 1.41
N SER A 220 9.55 -8.41 2.29
CA SER A 220 8.71 -7.37 2.90
C SER A 220 9.01 -6.01 2.30
N LEU A 221 7.96 -5.24 2.00
CA LEU A 221 8.03 -3.91 1.38
C LEU A 221 7.51 -2.86 2.34
N TYR A 222 8.26 -1.79 2.51
CA TYR A 222 7.95 -0.69 3.42
C TYR A 222 7.98 0.65 2.70
N SER A 223 7.15 1.59 3.15
CA SER A 223 7.04 2.90 2.54
C SER A 223 7.06 4.02 3.60
N LEU A 224 7.85 5.05 3.37
CA LEU A 224 7.76 6.28 4.17
C LEU A 224 6.66 7.22 3.65
N SER A 225 6.06 6.92 2.49
CA SER A 225 5.04 7.77 1.84
C SER A 225 3.83 8.06 2.73
N LYS A 226 3.48 7.12 3.64
CA LYS A 226 2.26 7.20 4.44
C LYS A 226 2.57 7.74 5.85
N ALA A 227 3.24 6.95 6.67
CA ALA A 227 3.50 7.29 8.07
C ALA A 227 4.32 8.58 8.24
N TYR A 228 5.21 8.89 7.32
CA TYR A 228 6.11 10.04 7.42
C TYR A 228 5.79 11.19 6.45
N GLY A 229 4.69 11.10 5.68
CA GLY A 229 4.31 12.16 4.72
C GLY A 229 5.25 12.29 3.51
N PHE A 230 5.93 11.22 3.11
CA PHE A 230 6.97 11.19 2.08
C PHE A 230 6.48 10.80 0.68
N ALA A 231 5.20 11.00 0.36
CA ALA A 231 4.65 10.52 -0.92
C ALA A 231 5.42 11.04 -2.15
N SER A 232 5.74 12.33 -2.20
CA SER A 232 6.50 12.94 -3.31
C SER A 232 8.01 12.71 -3.24
N TRP A 233 8.55 12.32 -2.10
CA TRP A 233 9.99 12.09 -1.89
C TRP A 233 10.48 10.79 -2.50
N ARG A 234 9.56 9.88 -2.82
CA ARG A 234 9.84 8.58 -3.44
C ARG A 234 10.90 7.79 -2.67
N ILE A 235 10.63 7.45 -1.41
CA ILE A 235 11.52 6.66 -0.59
C ILE A 235 10.75 5.55 0.16
N GLY A 236 11.33 4.36 0.15
CA GLY A 236 10.88 3.16 0.85
C GLY A 236 12.05 2.20 0.97
N TYR A 237 11.79 1.00 1.41
CA TYR A 237 12.79 -0.05 1.47
C TYR A 237 12.15 -1.43 1.44
N MET A 238 12.94 -2.43 1.15
CA MET A 238 12.55 -3.82 1.19
C MET A 238 13.50 -4.62 2.09
N VAL A 239 12.97 -5.66 2.71
CA VAL A 239 13.74 -6.73 3.36
C VAL A 239 13.59 -7.96 2.51
N ILE A 240 14.70 -8.53 2.08
CA ILE A 240 14.74 -9.65 1.14
C ILE A 240 15.63 -10.79 1.63
N PRO A 241 15.37 -12.03 1.21
CA PRO A 241 16.31 -13.13 1.34
C PRO A 241 17.69 -12.75 0.80
N LYS A 242 18.75 -13.14 1.51
CA LYS A 242 20.14 -12.77 1.15
C LYS A 242 20.53 -13.19 -0.27
N HIS A 243 20.08 -14.35 -0.71
CA HIS A 243 20.39 -14.87 -2.05
C HIS A 243 19.79 -14.02 -3.18
N LEU A 244 18.73 -13.22 -2.91
CA LEU A 244 18.16 -12.31 -3.90
C LEU A 244 18.92 -10.98 -4.04
N LEU A 245 19.84 -10.65 -3.12
CA LEU A 245 20.49 -9.35 -3.09
C LEU A 245 21.16 -8.99 -4.42
N VAL A 246 21.86 -9.94 -5.04
CA VAL A 246 22.56 -9.70 -6.30
C VAL A 246 21.57 -9.43 -7.44
N ALA A 247 20.48 -10.19 -7.52
CA ALA A 247 19.46 -10.01 -8.55
C ALA A 247 18.75 -8.66 -8.39
N VAL A 248 18.31 -8.33 -7.17
CA VAL A 248 17.67 -7.05 -6.87
C VAL A 248 18.58 -5.86 -7.16
N LYS A 249 19.88 -5.97 -6.82
CA LYS A 249 20.87 -4.92 -7.14
C LYS A 249 21.05 -4.73 -8.65
N LYS A 250 21.07 -5.79 -9.46
CA LYS A 250 21.13 -5.68 -10.92
C LYS A 250 19.91 -4.92 -11.47
N VAL A 251 18.72 -5.26 -11.00
CA VAL A 251 17.48 -4.57 -11.42
C VAL A 251 17.54 -3.09 -11.02
N GLN A 252 17.85 -2.81 -9.76
CA GLN A 252 17.86 -1.43 -9.25
C GLN A 252 18.95 -0.57 -9.87
N ASP A 253 20.14 -1.11 -10.09
CA ASP A 253 21.22 -0.41 -10.78
C ASP A 253 20.83 -0.03 -12.21
N THR A 254 20.16 -0.95 -12.93
CA THR A 254 19.74 -0.73 -14.31
C THR A 254 18.64 0.34 -14.42
N ASN A 255 17.66 0.37 -13.51
CA ASN A 255 16.51 1.27 -13.61
C ASN A 255 16.69 2.60 -12.87
N LEU A 256 17.60 2.70 -11.90
CA LEU A 256 17.71 3.86 -11.02
C LEU A 256 19.16 4.18 -10.59
N ILE A 257 20.12 3.25 -10.72
CA ILE A 257 21.47 3.27 -10.17
C ILE A 257 21.45 3.21 -8.63
N CYS A 258 20.96 4.25 -7.97
CA CYS A 258 20.70 4.28 -6.53
C CYS A 258 19.49 5.17 -6.22
N PRO A 259 18.77 4.92 -5.12
CA PRO A 259 17.69 5.81 -4.71
C PRO A 259 18.18 7.25 -4.49
N PRO A 260 17.35 8.28 -4.73
CA PRO A 260 17.76 9.68 -4.58
C PRO A 260 18.40 9.93 -3.22
N VAL A 261 19.69 10.30 -3.21
CA VAL A 261 20.48 10.43 -1.97
C VAL A 261 19.89 11.50 -1.04
N VAL A 262 19.40 12.60 -1.60
CA VAL A 262 18.70 13.65 -0.85
C VAL A 262 17.50 13.08 -0.07
N SER A 263 16.69 12.23 -0.70
CA SER A 263 15.56 11.56 -0.03
C SER A 263 16.02 10.55 1.02
N GLN A 264 17.15 9.89 0.82
CA GLN A 264 17.72 8.98 1.82
C GLN A 264 18.18 9.74 3.07
N TYR A 265 18.76 10.92 2.95
CA TYR A 265 19.12 11.77 4.09
C TYR A 265 17.87 12.23 4.84
N ALA A 266 16.84 12.70 4.13
CA ALA A 266 15.58 13.07 4.75
C ALA A 266 14.92 11.86 5.47
N ALA A 267 14.93 10.68 4.87
CA ALA A 267 14.43 9.45 5.48
C ALA A 267 15.24 9.03 6.71
N TRP A 268 16.56 9.21 6.67
CA TRP A 268 17.42 8.98 7.83
C TRP A 268 17.03 9.88 9.01
N GLY A 269 16.77 11.18 8.78
CA GLY A 269 16.24 12.09 9.79
C GLY A 269 14.84 11.67 10.27
N ALA A 270 13.93 11.38 9.35
CA ALA A 270 12.55 11.00 9.67
C ALA A 270 12.46 9.77 10.58
N LEU A 271 13.30 8.75 10.36
CA LEU A 271 13.33 7.54 11.17
C LEU A 271 13.95 7.74 12.57
N GLN A 272 14.53 8.92 12.83
CA GLN A 272 15.04 9.31 14.16
C GLN A 272 14.09 10.26 14.90
N THR A 273 12.92 10.57 14.31
CA THR A 273 11.92 11.41 14.96
C THR A 273 11.39 10.77 16.24
N LYS A 274 10.94 11.60 17.17
CA LYS A 274 10.35 11.12 18.42
C LYS A 274 9.05 10.35 18.16
N PRO A 275 8.73 9.33 18.98
CA PRO A 275 7.50 8.54 18.83
C PRO A 275 6.21 9.37 18.80
N ASP A 276 6.18 10.53 19.45
CA ASP A 276 5.02 11.42 19.51
C ASP A 276 4.59 11.95 18.15
N TYR A 277 5.53 12.10 17.19
CA TYR A 277 5.17 12.51 15.82
C TYR A 277 4.15 11.56 15.20
N LEU A 278 4.47 10.27 15.12
CA LEU A 278 3.57 9.26 14.57
C LEU A 278 2.30 9.12 15.40
N LYS A 279 2.43 9.06 16.73
CA LYS A 279 1.31 8.92 17.66
C LYS A 279 0.26 10.01 17.45
N ASN A 280 0.68 11.27 17.37
CA ASN A 280 -0.22 12.41 17.20
C ASN A 280 -0.95 12.37 15.85
N HIS A 281 -0.24 12.03 14.76
CA HIS A 281 -0.85 11.93 13.44
C HIS A 281 -1.82 10.76 13.33
N ILE A 282 -1.47 9.59 13.88
CA ILE A 282 -2.36 8.43 13.90
C ILE A 282 -3.61 8.74 14.73
N GLN A 283 -3.47 9.41 15.88
CA GLN A 283 -4.61 9.83 16.68
C GLN A 283 -5.54 10.80 15.92
N ALA A 284 -4.97 11.76 15.19
CA ALA A 284 -5.77 12.66 14.36
C ALA A 284 -6.53 11.90 13.25
N ILE A 285 -5.87 10.95 12.57
CA ILE A 285 -6.53 10.11 11.56
C ILE A 285 -7.59 9.20 12.19
N THR A 286 -7.38 8.69 13.41
CA THR A 286 -8.39 7.90 14.15
C THR A 286 -9.67 8.72 14.37
N GLN A 287 -9.57 10.00 14.78
CA GLN A 287 -10.72 10.87 14.93
C GLN A 287 -11.46 11.14 13.62
N VAL A 288 -10.72 11.23 12.50
CA VAL A 288 -11.35 11.35 11.17
C VAL A 288 -12.04 10.04 10.79
N ARG A 289 -11.41 8.89 11.07
CA ARG A 289 -11.99 7.56 10.83
C ARG A 289 -13.31 7.37 11.56
N GLU A 290 -13.40 7.73 12.84
CA GLU A 290 -14.63 7.65 13.63
C GLU A 290 -15.74 8.49 13.01
N LEU A 291 -15.47 9.74 12.65
CA LEU A 291 -16.42 10.62 11.95
C LEU A 291 -16.94 9.98 10.65
N VAL A 292 -16.05 9.35 9.87
CA VAL A 292 -16.42 8.69 8.62
C VAL A 292 -17.32 7.49 8.89
N ILE A 293 -17.00 6.65 9.89
CA ILE A 293 -17.82 5.50 10.29
C ILE A 293 -19.22 5.94 10.66
N ASP A 294 -19.34 6.92 11.57
CA ASP A 294 -20.64 7.45 12.03
C ASP A 294 -21.51 7.95 10.86
N SER A 295 -20.86 8.64 9.91
CA SER A 295 -21.57 9.14 8.73
C SER A 295 -22.04 8.03 7.79
N LEU A 296 -21.21 6.99 7.61
CA LEU A 296 -21.50 5.86 6.72
C LEU A 296 -22.56 4.90 7.29
N GLN A 297 -22.82 4.90 8.61
CA GLN A 297 -23.92 4.11 9.22
C GLN A 297 -25.27 4.41 8.55
N SER A 298 -25.49 5.65 8.12
CA SER A 298 -26.72 6.04 7.43
C SER A 298 -26.90 5.40 6.03
N LEU A 299 -25.92 4.64 5.57
CA LEU A 299 -25.92 3.90 4.29
C LEU A 299 -26.05 2.38 4.45
N GLU A 300 -26.30 1.83 5.66
CA GLU A 300 -26.32 0.38 5.91
C GLU A 300 -27.32 -0.39 5.01
N GLU A 301 -28.43 0.23 4.61
CA GLU A 301 -29.38 -0.35 3.66
C GLU A 301 -28.88 -0.33 2.19
N LEU A 302 -27.99 0.60 1.86
CA LEU A 302 -27.48 0.82 0.50
C LEU A 302 -26.08 0.23 0.28
N CYS A 303 -25.29 0.09 1.34
CA CYS A 303 -23.90 -0.31 1.23
C CYS A 303 -23.51 -1.31 2.33
N LYS A 304 -22.81 -2.39 1.95
CA LYS A 304 -22.07 -3.24 2.89
C LYS A 304 -20.67 -2.69 3.06
N ILE A 305 -20.23 -2.52 4.31
CA ILE A 305 -18.89 -2.05 4.68
C ILE A 305 -18.27 -3.12 5.59
N ALA A 306 -17.15 -3.71 5.19
CA ALA A 306 -16.43 -4.64 6.04
C ALA A 306 -15.70 -3.89 7.18
N PRO A 307 -15.44 -4.55 8.32
CA PRO A 307 -14.61 -3.99 9.37
C PRO A 307 -13.23 -3.62 8.85
N ALA A 308 -12.90 -2.32 8.85
CA ALA A 308 -11.63 -1.79 8.39
C ALA A 308 -10.85 -1.24 9.59
N GLU A 309 -9.94 -2.07 10.12
CA GLU A 309 -9.17 -1.75 11.33
C GLU A 309 -7.75 -1.31 11.03
N GLY A 310 -7.47 -1.00 9.76
CA GLY A 310 -6.17 -0.52 9.33
C GLY A 310 -6.22 0.43 8.14
N ALA A 311 -5.05 0.93 7.75
CA ALA A 311 -4.85 1.93 6.69
C ALA A 311 -5.72 3.19 6.92
N PHE A 312 -6.18 3.84 5.88
CA PHE A 312 -7.11 4.97 5.95
C PHE A 312 -8.10 4.92 4.78
N TYR A 313 -8.68 3.72 4.59
CA TYR A 313 -9.67 3.42 3.55
C TYR A 313 -10.89 2.74 4.13
N PHE A 314 -12.04 2.99 3.48
CA PHE A 314 -13.21 2.13 3.51
C PHE A 314 -13.53 1.65 2.10
N PHE A 315 -13.93 0.40 1.98
CA PHE A 315 -14.32 -0.21 0.72
C PHE A 315 -15.79 -0.58 0.79
N LEU A 316 -16.61 0.20 0.09
CA LEU A 316 -18.06 0.11 0.09
C LEU A 316 -18.50 -0.81 -1.04
N LYS A 317 -19.28 -1.86 -0.72
CA LYS A 317 -20.07 -2.58 -1.71
C LYS A 317 -21.44 -1.92 -1.78
N VAL A 318 -21.71 -1.23 -2.88
CA VAL A 318 -22.98 -0.50 -3.11
C VAL A 318 -24.00 -1.45 -3.72
N ASN A 319 -25.20 -1.49 -3.16
CA ASN A 319 -26.30 -2.34 -3.63
C ASN A 319 -26.99 -1.68 -4.84
N THR A 320 -26.39 -1.78 -6.03
CA THR A 320 -26.88 -1.21 -7.28
C THR A 320 -26.31 -1.96 -8.47
N GLU A 321 -27.02 -1.92 -9.61
CA GLU A 321 -26.54 -2.44 -10.90
C GLU A 321 -25.72 -1.41 -11.70
N ILE A 322 -25.57 -0.18 -11.20
CA ILE A 322 -24.76 0.86 -11.84
C ILE A 322 -23.29 0.43 -11.82
N ASP A 323 -22.61 0.55 -12.97
CA ASP A 323 -21.16 0.33 -13.04
C ASP A 323 -20.40 1.24 -12.09
N SER A 324 -19.35 0.73 -11.44
CA SER A 324 -18.59 1.46 -10.42
C SER A 324 -18.01 2.78 -10.95
N PHE A 325 -17.50 2.79 -12.19
CA PHE A 325 -16.90 3.99 -12.78
C PHE A 325 -17.98 5.00 -13.20
N GLU A 326 -19.11 4.52 -13.69
CA GLU A 326 -20.26 5.37 -14.02
C GLU A 326 -20.82 6.03 -12.74
N LEU A 327 -20.93 5.28 -11.64
CA LEU A 327 -21.31 5.85 -10.35
C LEU A 327 -20.33 6.94 -9.87
N VAL A 328 -19.03 6.71 -10.02
CA VAL A 328 -18.00 7.72 -9.70
C VAL A 328 -18.16 8.98 -10.55
N LYS A 329 -18.40 8.86 -11.86
CA LYS A 329 -18.66 10.02 -12.73
C LYS A 329 -19.87 10.82 -12.26
N ARG A 330 -20.99 10.17 -11.99
CA ARG A 330 -22.20 10.82 -11.49
C ARG A 330 -21.98 11.51 -10.13
N LEU A 331 -21.26 10.85 -9.21
CA LEU A 331 -20.88 11.46 -7.92
C LEU A 331 -20.06 12.74 -8.10
N ILE A 332 -19.13 12.77 -9.06
CA ILE A 332 -18.34 13.96 -9.36
C ILE A 332 -19.20 15.05 -9.97
N GLN A 333 -19.98 14.74 -10.99
CA GLN A 333 -20.74 15.69 -11.79
C GLN A 333 -21.96 16.28 -11.02
N GLU A 334 -22.70 15.42 -10.31
CA GLU A 334 -23.96 15.81 -9.66
C GLU A 334 -23.76 16.24 -8.19
N HIS A 335 -22.70 15.74 -7.53
CA HIS A 335 -22.49 15.93 -6.09
C HIS A 335 -21.13 16.49 -5.70
N GLN A 336 -20.23 16.73 -6.66
CA GLN A 336 -18.89 17.28 -6.44
C GLN A 336 -18.10 16.49 -5.38
N ILE A 337 -18.15 15.15 -5.47
CA ILE A 337 -17.41 14.23 -4.62
C ILE A 337 -16.76 13.14 -5.46
N ALA A 338 -15.47 12.93 -5.28
CA ALA A 338 -14.71 11.90 -5.99
C ALA A 338 -14.25 10.79 -5.03
N VAL A 339 -14.42 9.56 -5.48
CA VAL A 339 -13.92 8.32 -4.87
C VAL A 339 -13.29 7.45 -5.97
N ILE A 340 -12.74 6.28 -5.65
CA ILE A 340 -12.13 5.39 -6.65
C ILE A 340 -13.03 4.18 -6.89
N PRO A 341 -13.33 3.83 -8.16
CA PRO A 341 -14.17 2.69 -8.50
C PRO A 341 -13.48 1.36 -8.16
N GLY A 342 -14.27 0.37 -7.76
CA GLY A 342 -13.80 -0.94 -7.35
C GLY A 342 -13.19 -1.78 -8.46
N THR A 343 -13.59 -1.55 -9.72
CA THR A 343 -13.01 -2.20 -10.90
C THR A 343 -11.50 -2.02 -10.98
N THR A 344 -10.98 -0.89 -10.49
CA THR A 344 -9.53 -0.61 -10.36
C THR A 344 -8.79 -1.66 -9.52
N PHE A 345 -9.48 -2.28 -8.57
CA PHE A 345 -8.92 -3.25 -7.62
C PHE A 345 -9.34 -4.70 -7.94
N GLY A 346 -9.79 -4.95 -9.18
CA GLY A 346 -10.21 -6.26 -9.66
C GLY A 346 -11.64 -6.67 -9.30
N MET A 347 -12.44 -5.76 -8.75
CA MET A 347 -13.85 -6.05 -8.41
C MET A 347 -14.77 -5.73 -9.59
N ASN A 348 -14.86 -6.68 -10.51
CA ASN A 348 -15.64 -6.53 -11.75
C ASN A 348 -17.11 -6.95 -11.59
N ASN A 349 -17.44 -7.70 -10.52
CA ASN A 349 -18.78 -8.19 -10.24
C ASN A 349 -19.42 -7.37 -9.11
N GLY A 350 -20.32 -6.45 -9.45
CA GLY A 350 -20.97 -5.54 -8.51
C GLY A 350 -20.32 -4.16 -8.45
N CYS A 351 -20.94 -3.26 -7.73
CA CYS A 351 -20.52 -1.87 -7.60
C CYS A 351 -19.74 -1.66 -6.31
N TYR A 352 -18.44 -1.33 -6.42
CA TYR A 352 -17.59 -1.07 -5.26
C TYR A 352 -16.92 0.30 -5.37
N LEU A 353 -16.70 0.95 -4.22
CA LEU A 353 -16.07 2.26 -4.12
C LEU A 353 -15.03 2.27 -3.01
N ARG A 354 -13.80 2.72 -3.28
CA ARG A 354 -12.82 3.01 -2.24
C ARG A 354 -12.92 4.47 -1.80
N VAL A 355 -13.15 4.68 -0.52
CA VAL A 355 -13.15 5.98 0.16
C VAL A 355 -11.87 6.12 0.96
N ALA A 356 -11.05 7.15 0.68
CA ALA A 356 -9.82 7.47 1.40
C ALA A 356 -10.04 8.71 2.27
N TYR A 357 -9.67 8.64 3.55
CA TYR A 357 -9.88 9.73 4.50
C TYR A 357 -8.60 10.32 5.09
N GLY A 358 -7.43 9.90 4.62
CA GLY A 358 -6.13 10.36 5.13
C GLY A 358 -5.62 11.67 4.53
N ALA A 359 -6.10 12.06 3.34
CA ALA A 359 -5.50 13.11 2.50
C ALA A 359 -5.93 14.53 2.84
N LEU A 360 -7.00 14.73 3.60
CA LEU A 360 -7.66 16.02 3.80
C LEU A 360 -7.80 16.34 5.29
N GLN A 361 -7.97 17.64 5.59
CA GLN A 361 -8.30 18.09 6.93
C GLN A 361 -9.70 17.57 7.35
N LYS A 362 -9.90 17.35 8.64
CA LYS A 362 -11.10 16.76 9.22
C LYS A 362 -12.41 17.38 8.71
N GLU A 363 -12.49 18.71 8.66
CA GLU A 363 -13.68 19.43 8.21
C GLU A 363 -13.97 19.22 6.72
N THR A 364 -12.93 19.13 5.89
CA THR A 364 -13.08 18.83 4.46
C THR A 364 -13.52 17.39 4.24
N VAL A 365 -12.99 16.43 5.03
CA VAL A 365 -13.46 15.03 4.99
C VAL A 365 -14.92 14.97 5.37
N LYS A 366 -15.34 15.66 6.44
CA LYS A 366 -16.74 15.74 6.87
C LYS A 366 -17.65 16.18 5.73
N GLN A 367 -17.35 17.32 5.09
CA GLN A 367 -18.11 17.82 3.95
C GLN A 367 -18.12 16.81 2.79
N GLY A 368 -16.98 16.15 2.50
CA GLY A 368 -16.87 15.14 1.46
C GLY A 368 -17.76 13.93 1.72
N ILE A 369 -17.75 13.41 2.95
CA ILE A 369 -18.58 12.27 3.35
C ILE A 369 -20.07 12.63 3.31
N GLU A 370 -20.48 13.83 3.76
CA GLU A 370 -21.86 14.31 3.68
C GLU A 370 -22.33 14.37 2.21
N ARG A 371 -21.47 14.83 1.27
CA ARG A 371 -21.77 14.83 -0.17
C ARG A 371 -21.87 13.40 -0.71
N LEU A 372 -20.98 12.50 -0.30
CA LEU A 372 -21.01 11.08 -0.70
C LEU A 372 -22.30 10.40 -0.26
N VAL A 373 -22.67 10.54 1.02
CA VAL A 373 -23.88 9.96 1.59
C VAL A 373 -25.13 10.46 0.84
N ARG A 374 -25.24 11.78 0.64
CA ARG A 374 -26.35 12.38 -0.11
C ARG A 374 -26.38 11.91 -1.56
N GLY A 375 -25.21 11.84 -2.23
CA GLY A 375 -25.09 11.42 -3.61
C GLY A 375 -25.50 9.96 -3.79
N LEU A 376 -25.02 9.06 -2.95
CA LEU A 376 -25.38 7.64 -3.00
C LEU A 376 -26.88 7.44 -2.80
N LYS A 377 -27.48 8.08 -1.75
CA LYS A 377 -28.94 8.00 -1.50
C LYS A 377 -29.76 8.49 -2.70
N LYS A 378 -29.30 9.53 -3.39
CA LYS A 378 -30.05 10.10 -4.52
C LYS A 378 -29.88 9.28 -5.79
N ILE A 379 -28.65 8.84 -6.10
CA ILE A 379 -28.36 8.15 -7.36
C ILE A 379 -28.86 6.70 -7.34
N VAL A 380 -28.71 6.00 -6.19
CA VAL A 380 -29.07 4.57 -6.11
C VAL A 380 -30.58 4.37 -6.00
N ASN A 381 -31.33 5.34 -5.45
CA ASN A 381 -32.79 5.28 -5.32
C ASN A 381 -33.54 5.93 -6.50
N SER A 382 -32.84 6.45 -7.52
CA SER A 382 -33.42 7.02 -8.73
C SER A 382 -33.51 6.00 -9.88
#